data_b2a60c60c740ef74773eccb62a6be850
#
_entry.id   b2a60c60c740ef74773eccb62a6be850
#
_cell.length_a   1.000
_cell.length_b   1.000
_cell.length_c   1.000
_cell.angle_alpha   90.00
_cell.angle_beta   90.00
_cell.angle_gamma   90.00
#
_symmetry.space_group_name_H-M   'P 1'
#
loop_
_entity.id
_entity.type
_entity.pdbx_description
1 polymer ?
#
loop_
_entity_poly.entity_id
_entity_poly.type
_entity_poly.pdbx_seq_one_letter_code
_entity_poly.pdbx_strand_id
1 'polypeptide(L)'
;MSATEARVLIIEDNDALRVMLFTVLRHQPLGVDTAIGAEDALEKTRQCDYALILIDMNLPDDESITFLTRFREERPEGTSFILAVRDPNREIDIDSTQVNAIVNKPLEIDTLAHAVRECALVVPLPEDPLSCPPAESDFRTKFDDSGAFFN
;
A
#
# COMPACT_ATOMS: atom_id res chain seq x y z
N MET A 1 2.43 -4.93 -18.91
CA MET A 1 1.57 -5.91 -18.21
C MET A 1 1.73 -5.76 -16.72
N SER A 2 0.62 -5.55 -16.04
CA SER A 2 0.65 -5.39 -14.58
C SER A 2 1.18 -6.63 -13.86
N ALA A 3 1.04 -7.80 -14.45
CA ALA A 3 1.54 -9.05 -13.85
C ALA A 3 3.04 -9.06 -13.61
N THR A 4 3.80 -8.19 -14.31
CA THR A 4 5.25 -8.11 -14.15
C THR A 4 5.69 -6.90 -13.36
N GLU A 5 4.74 -6.10 -12.88
CA GLU A 5 5.03 -4.92 -12.08
C GLU A 5 4.99 -5.27 -10.59
N ALA A 6 5.79 -4.55 -9.81
CA ALA A 6 5.68 -4.62 -8.35
C ALA A 6 4.32 -4.09 -7.91
N ARG A 7 3.73 -4.71 -6.90
CA ARG A 7 2.42 -4.33 -6.37
C ARG A 7 2.58 -3.62 -5.04
N VAL A 8 1.79 -2.57 -4.87
CA VAL A 8 1.76 -1.76 -3.65
C VAL A 8 0.35 -1.75 -3.09
N LEU A 9 0.22 -1.91 -1.79
CA LEU A 9 -1.05 -1.80 -1.07
C LEU A 9 -1.02 -0.57 -0.19
N ILE A 10 -2.03 0.29 -0.32
CA ILE A 10 -2.20 1.48 0.52
C ILE A 10 -3.31 1.19 1.52
N ILE A 11 -2.99 1.26 2.83
CA ILE A 11 -3.98 1.07 3.90
C ILE A 11 -4.23 2.40 4.57
N GLU A 12 -5.39 3.00 4.29
CA GLU A 12 -5.74 4.34 4.74
C GLU A 12 -7.26 4.48 4.83
N ASP A 13 -7.77 4.90 5.98
CA ASP A 13 -9.21 5.06 6.18
C ASP A 13 -9.76 6.41 5.68
N ASN A 14 -8.92 7.44 5.61
CA ASN A 14 -9.34 8.74 5.09
C ASN A 14 -9.48 8.67 3.57
N ASP A 15 -10.70 8.88 3.08
CA ASP A 15 -11.00 8.75 1.65
C ASP A 15 -10.17 9.70 0.78
N ALA A 16 -10.08 10.95 1.19
CA ALA A 16 -9.37 11.96 0.39
C ALA A 16 -7.88 11.63 0.28
N LEU A 17 -7.25 11.26 1.40
CA LEU A 17 -5.84 10.91 1.40
C LEU A 17 -5.59 9.61 0.63
N ARG A 18 -6.45 8.62 0.81
CA ARG A 18 -6.33 7.35 0.09
C ARG A 18 -6.41 7.55 -1.41
N VAL A 19 -7.37 8.33 -1.87
CA VAL A 19 -7.54 8.62 -3.31
C VAL A 19 -6.35 9.41 -3.85
N MET A 20 -5.85 10.37 -3.07
CA MET A 20 -4.69 11.16 -3.47
C MET A 20 -3.45 10.28 -3.64
N LEU A 21 -3.18 9.42 -2.66
CA LEU A 21 -2.04 8.51 -2.73
C LEU A 21 -2.17 7.53 -3.90
N PHE A 22 -3.36 6.98 -4.09
CA PHE A 22 -3.63 6.09 -5.21
C PHE A 22 -3.38 6.80 -6.55
N THR A 23 -3.89 8.01 -6.69
CA THR A 23 -3.77 8.78 -7.93
C THR A 23 -2.32 9.07 -8.27
N VAL A 24 -1.52 9.42 -7.27
CA VAL A 24 -0.10 9.72 -7.51
C VAL A 24 0.68 8.45 -7.80
N LEU A 25 0.48 7.41 -7.00
CA LEU A 25 1.28 6.20 -7.12
C LEU A 25 0.98 5.40 -8.39
N ARG A 26 -0.25 5.45 -8.90
CA ARG A 26 -0.57 4.72 -10.12
C ARG A 26 0.15 5.25 -11.36
N HIS A 27 0.73 6.43 -11.30
CA HIS A 27 1.55 6.98 -12.38
C HIS A 27 2.98 6.44 -12.34
N GLN A 28 3.36 5.74 -11.28
CA GLN A 28 4.62 5.03 -11.20
C GLN A 28 4.46 3.66 -11.87
N PRO A 29 5.57 3.00 -12.24
CA PRO A 29 5.48 1.65 -12.82
C PRO A 29 5.17 0.60 -11.76
N LEU A 30 4.02 0.73 -11.12
CA LEU A 30 3.55 -0.09 -10.01
C LEU A 30 2.09 -0.44 -10.20
N GLY A 31 1.71 -1.66 -9.81
CA GLY A 31 0.30 -1.97 -9.62
C GLY A 31 -0.11 -1.50 -8.23
N VAL A 32 -1.20 -0.76 -8.10
CA VAL A 32 -1.61 -0.15 -6.84
C VAL A 32 -3.00 -0.63 -6.44
N ASP A 33 -3.12 -1.13 -5.22
CA ASP A 33 -4.38 -1.46 -4.58
C ASP A 33 -4.55 -0.64 -3.30
N THR A 34 -5.77 -0.52 -2.84
CA THR A 34 -6.08 0.21 -1.62
C THR A 34 -6.90 -0.64 -0.66
N ALA A 35 -6.83 -0.32 0.62
CA ALA A 35 -7.64 -0.93 1.66
C ALA A 35 -8.02 0.14 2.67
N ILE A 36 -9.20 0.00 3.27
CA ILE A 36 -9.73 0.99 4.21
C ILE A 36 -9.44 0.65 5.68
N GLY A 37 -9.01 -0.56 5.94
CA GLY A 37 -8.72 -1.01 7.29
C GLY A 37 -8.09 -2.40 7.31
N ALA A 38 -7.99 -2.99 8.51
CA ALA A 38 -7.27 -4.24 8.71
C ALA A 38 -7.88 -5.43 7.95
N GLU A 39 -9.19 -5.64 8.06
CA GLU A 39 -9.82 -6.80 7.41
C GLU A 39 -9.72 -6.75 5.89
N ASP A 40 -10.00 -5.60 5.32
CA ASP A 40 -9.88 -5.39 3.88
C ASP A 40 -8.44 -5.65 3.41
N ALA A 41 -7.48 -5.12 4.16
CA ALA A 41 -6.06 -5.31 3.84
C ALA A 41 -5.63 -6.77 3.95
N LEU A 42 -6.07 -7.47 5.00
CA LEU A 42 -5.73 -8.88 5.17
C LEU A 42 -6.31 -9.74 4.06
N GLU A 43 -7.52 -9.46 3.65
CA GLU A 43 -8.14 -10.16 2.53
C GLU A 43 -7.30 -10.01 1.26
N LYS A 44 -6.83 -8.80 0.98
CA LYS A 44 -6.01 -8.54 -0.19
C LYS A 44 -4.64 -9.20 -0.11
N THR A 45 -4.01 -9.18 1.06
CA THR A 45 -2.70 -9.83 1.23
C THR A 45 -2.78 -11.36 1.17
N ARG A 46 -3.96 -11.93 1.39
CA ARG A 46 -4.17 -13.38 1.19
C ARG A 46 -4.24 -13.74 -0.27
N GLN A 47 -4.64 -12.81 -1.13
CA GLN A 47 -4.79 -13.05 -2.55
C GLN A 47 -3.54 -12.73 -3.35
N CYS A 48 -2.68 -11.86 -2.84
CA CYS A 48 -1.59 -11.32 -3.63
C CYS A 48 -0.41 -10.94 -2.74
N ASP A 49 0.80 -11.13 -3.27
CA ASP A 49 2.02 -10.66 -2.62
C ASP A 49 2.30 -9.22 -3.01
N TYR A 50 2.42 -8.36 -2.01
CA TYR A 50 2.73 -6.96 -2.23
C TYR A 50 4.21 -6.71 -1.96
N ALA A 51 4.87 -6.01 -2.87
CA ALA A 51 6.25 -5.61 -2.69
C ALA A 51 6.36 -4.59 -1.55
N LEU A 52 5.37 -3.69 -1.46
CA LEU A 52 5.34 -2.67 -0.43
C LEU A 52 3.93 -2.51 0.10
N ILE A 53 3.82 -2.33 1.41
CA ILE A 53 2.55 -1.99 2.07
C ILE A 53 2.76 -0.65 2.77
N LEU A 54 1.99 0.35 2.35
CA LEU A 54 1.97 1.67 2.96
C LEU A 54 0.80 1.71 3.92
N ILE A 55 1.07 1.85 5.21
CA ILE A 55 0.03 1.78 6.23
C ILE A 55 0.01 3.02 7.11
N ASP A 56 -1.18 3.61 7.26
CA ASP A 56 -1.40 4.68 8.23
C ASP A 56 -1.50 4.08 9.63
N MET A 57 -0.57 4.47 10.50
CA MET A 57 -0.54 3.97 11.87
C MET A 57 -1.58 4.62 12.78
N ASN A 58 -2.33 5.59 12.27
CA ASN A 58 -3.38 6.29 13.00
C ASN A 58 -4.78 5.81 12.64
N LEU A 59 -4.91 4.58 12.14
CA LEU A 59 -6.22 3.99 11.88
C LEU A 59 -7.00 3.84 13.19
N PRO A 60 -8.35 3.97 13.14
CA PRO A 60 -9.16 3.84 14.34
C PRO A 60 -9.11 2.41 14.88
N ASP A 61 -9.45 2.26 16.17
CA ASP A 61 -9.65 0.97 16.84
C ASP A 61 -8.42 0.05 16.77
N ASP A 62 -7.23 0.65 16.76
CA ASP A 62 -5.95 -0.08 16.70
C ASP A 62 -5.84 -1.01 15.49
N GLU A 63 -6.53 -0.70 14.41
CA GLU A 63 -6.53 -1.56 13.22
C GLU A 63 -5.15 -1.71 12.60
N SER A 64 -4.31 -0.68 12.70
CA SER A 64 -2.95 -0.75 12.16
C SER A 64 -2.14 -1.84 12.85
N ILE A 65 -2.21 -1.89 14.18
CA ILE A 65 -1.52 -2.90 14.98
C ILE A 65 -2.11 -4.27 14.71
N THR A 66 -3.44 -4.34 14.64
CA THR A 66 -4.14 -5.60 14.33
C THR A 66 -3.69 -6.14 12.98
N PHE A 67 -3.64 -5.28 11.97
CA PHE A 67 -3.17 -5.71 10.64
C PHE A 67 -1.74 -6.24 10.69
N LEU A 68 -0.82 -5.47 11.28
CA LEU A 68 0.59 -5.86 11.30
C LEU A 68 0.81 -7.19 12.03
N THR A 69 0.14 -7.37 13.16
CA THR A 69 0.26 -8.61 13.94
C THR A 69 -0.25 -9.81 13.16
N ARG A 70 -1.46 -9.69 12.59
CA ARG A 70 -2.07 -10.79 11.85
C ARG A 70 -1.35 -11.07 10.55
N PHE A 71 -0.90 -10.03 9.87
CA PHE A 71 -0.14 -10.19 8.63
C PHE A 71 1.13 -11.00 8.86
N ARG A 72 1.86 -10.70 9.95
CA ARG A 72 3.07 -11.46 10.30
C ARG A 72 2.77 -12.89 10.66
N GLU A 73 1.65 -13.13 11.34
CA GLU A 73 1.22 -14.49 11.67
C GLU A 73 0.86 -15.30 10.43
N GLU A 74 0.20 -14.68 9.47
CA GLU A 74 -0.21 -15.34 8.24
C GLU A 74 0.93 -15.51 7.26
N ARG A 75 1.91 -14.61 7.29
CA ARG A 75 3.05 -14.62 6.38
C ARG A 75 4.36 -14.36 7.12
N PRO A 76 4.79 -15.31 7.96
CA PRO A 76 6.00 -15.13 8.77
C PRO A 76 7.27 -14.97 7.94
N GLU A 77 7.29 -15.49 6.72
CA GLU A 77 8.43 -15.38 5.81
C GLU A 77 8.18 -14.37 4.69
N GLY A 78 7.19 -13.50 4.87
CA GLY A 78 6.86 -12.48 3.89
C GLY A 78 8.00 -11.49 3.71
N THR A 79 8.20 -11.05 2.46
CA THR A 79 9.27 -10.12 2.10
C THR A 79 8.76 -8.72 1.79
N SER A 80 7.48 -8.46 2.06
CA SER A 80 6.91 -7.13 1.83
C SER A 80 7.62 -6.07 2.64
N PHE A 81 7.92 -4.94 2.00
CA PHE A 81 8.46 -3.77 2.70
C PHE A 81 7.29 -3.02 3.34
N ILE A 82 7.33 -2.86 4.65
CA ILE A 82 6.28 -2.16 5.38
C ILE A 82 6.72 -0.73 5.64
N LEU A 83 6.03 0.23 5.02
CA LEU A 83 6.27 1.65 5.21
C LEU A 83 5.14 2.23 6.03
N ALA A 84 5.44 2.58 7.28
CA ALA A 84 4.45 3.12 8.21
C ALA A 84 4.41 4.64 8.11
N VAL A 85 3.20 5.18 8.08
CA VAL A 85 2.97 6.63 8.11
C VAL A 85 2.35 6.98 9.45
N ARG A 86 2.90 7.95 10.14
CA ARG A 86 2.36 8.34 11.45
C ARG A 86 2.25 9.85 11.58
N ASP A 87 1.33 10.27 12.44
CA ASP A 87 1.24 11.64 12.89
C ASP A 87 2.14 11.78 14.13
N PRO A 88 3.23 12.57 14.06
CA PRO A 88 4.15 12.68 15.20
C PRO A 88 3.55 13.37 16.40
N ASN A 89 2.38 14.02 16.24
CA ASN A 89 1.68 14.69 17.35
C ASN A 89 0.75 13.74 18.09
N ARG A 90 0.59 12.51 17.63
CA ARG A 90 -0.23 11.50 18.28
C ARG A 90 0.67 10.37 18.77
N GLU A 91 0.49 9.99 20.01
CA GLU A 91 1.27 8.89 20.58
C GLU A 91 0.78 7.56 20.03
N ILE A 92 1.68 6.86 19.38
CA ILE A 92 1.45 5.49 18.92
C ILE A 92 2.72 4.72 19.16
N ASP A 93 2.57 3.62 19.86
CA ASP A 93 3.67 2.70 20.10
C ASP A 93 3.84 1.79 18.88
N ILE A 94 4.82 2.11 18.06
CA ILE A 94 5.10 1.31 16.86
C ILE A 94 6.22 0.32 17.18
N ASP A 95 5.89 -0.96 17.05
CA ASP A 95 6.89 -2.01 17.18
C ASP A 95 7.81 -1.96 15.95
N SER A 96 9.03 -1.51 16.16
CA SER A 96 10.00 -1.34 15.07
C SER A 96 10.38 -2.66 14.40
N THR A 97 10.06 -3.80 15.02
CA THR A 97 10.32 -5.10 14.39
C THR A 97 9.28 -5.44 13.33
N GLN A 98 8.15 -4.74 13.33
CA GLN A 98 7.05 -5.01 12.41
C GLN A 98 7.03 -4.10 11.19
N VAL A 99 7.84 -3.04 11.18
CA VAL A 99 7.89 -2.09 10.07
C VAL A 99 9.32 -1.90 9.61
N ASN A 100 9.48 -1.57 8.33
CA ASN A 100 10.80 -1.35 7.74
C ASN A 100 11.22 0.11 7.77
N ALA A 101 10.26 1.02 7.68
CA ALA A 101 10.52 2.45 7.72
C ALA A 101 9.31 3.20 8.22
N ILE A 102 9.53 4.41 8.73
CA ILE A 102 8.47 5.28 9.26
C ILE A 102 8.61 6.64 8.60
N VAL A 103 7.48 7.16 8.11
CA VAL A 103 7.39 8.51 7.55
C VAL A 103 6.41 9.31 8.39
N ASN A 104 6.75 10.54 8.71
CA ASN A 104 5.90 11.41 9.51
C ASN A 104 5.00 12.29 8.61
N LYS A 105 3.78 12.52 9.07
CA LYS A 105 2.89 13.52 8.46
C LYS A 105 3.37 14.92 8.86
N PRO A 106 3.17 15.94 8.04
CA PRO A 106 2.45 15.94 6.77
C PRO A 106 3.28 15.29 5.66
N LEU A 107 2.59 14.62 4.73
CA LEU A 107 3.25 13.92 3.65
C LEU A 107 3.58 14.87 2.50
N GLU A 108 4.82 14.81 2.04
CA GLU A 108 5.20 15.41 0.77
C GLU A 108 5.00 14.36 -0.30
N ILE A 109 3.98 14.55 -1.11
CA ILE A 109 3.49 13.50 -2.00
C ILE A 109 4.55 13.05 -3.01
N ASP A 110 5.27 13.99 -3.62
CA ASP A 110 6.29 13.63 -4.60
C ASP A 110 7.44 12.85 -3.96
N THR A 111 7.87 13.28 -2.77
CA THR A 111 8.92 12.59 -2.02
C THR A 111 8.46 11.20 -1.61
N LEU A 112 7.22 11.09 -1.15
CA LEU A 112 6.65 9.81 -0.76
C LEU A 112 6.53 8.87 -1.96
N ALA A 113 6.04 9.37 -3.09
CA ALA A 113 5.90 8.55 -4.29
C ALA A 113 7.26 7.99 -4.75
N HIS A 114 8.28 8.84 -4.71
CA HIS A 114 9.64 8.41 -5.05
C HIS A 114 10.15 7.33 -4.09
N ALA A 115 9.95 7.53 -2.79
CA ALA A 115 10.37 6.56 -1.78
C ALA A 115 9.66 5.23 -1.94
N VAL A 116 8.35 5.25 -2.19
CA VAL A 116 7.56 4.05 -2.40
C VAL A 116 8.09 3.28 -3.62
N ARG A 117 8.31 3.99 -4.71
CA ARG A 117 8.84 3.36 -5.92
C ARG A 117 10.19 2.70 -5.66
N GLU A 118 11.12 3.42 -5.03
CA GLU A 118 12.47 2.91 -4.78
C GLU A 118 12.44 1.69 -3.85
N CYS A 119 11.64 1.75 -2.80
CA CYS A 119 11.53 0.63 -1.86
C CYS A 119 10.83 -0.57 -2.49
N ALA A 120 9.81 -0.35 -3.32
CA ALA A 120 9.09 -1.45 -3.95
C ALA A 120 9.96 -2.18 -4.98
N LEU A 121 10.81 -1.46 -5.71
CA LEU A 121 11.62 -2.05 -6.77
C LEU A 121 12.75 -2.94 -6.26
N VAL A 122 13.14 -2.83 -4.99
CA VAL A 122 14.17 -3.71 -4.43
C VAL A 122 13.62 -5.03 -3.93
N VAL A 123 12.30 -5.17 -3.85
CA VAL A 123 11.65 -6.42 -3.43
C VAL A 123 11.49 -7.33 -4.64
N PRO A 124 11.86 -8.61 -4.55
CA PRO A 124 11.70 -9.54 -5.67
C PRO A 124 10.23 -9.66 -6.07
N LEU A 125 9.99 -9.78 -7.38
CA LEU A 125 8.64 -10.02 -7.89
C LEU A 125 8.18 -11.42 -7.45
N PRO A 126 6.87 -11.61 -7.24
CA PRO A 126 6.36 -12.91 -6.85
C PRO A 126 6.60 -13.96 -7.93
N GLU A 127 6.77 -15.21 -7.53
CA GLU A 127 7.04 -16.31 -8.44
C GLU A 127 5.88 -16.58 -9.39
N ASP A 128 4.65 -16.34 -8.93
CA ASP A 128 3.46 -16.54 -9.74
C ASP A 128 2.57 -15.28 -9.72
N PRO A 129 2.96 -14.25 -10.48
CA PRO A 129 2.17 -13.01 -10.50
C PRO A 129 0.79 -13.18 -11.12
N LEU A 130 0.56 -14.25 -11.87
CA LEU A 130 -0.73 -14.50 -12.50
C LEU A 130 -1.78 -14.98 -11.51
N SER A 131 -1.36 -15.44 -10.33
CA SER A 131 -2.30 -15.82 -9.29
C SER A 131 -3.01 -14.63 -8.66
N CYS A 132 -2.43 -13.43 -8.79
CA CYS A 132 -3.03 -12.21 -8.25
C CYS A 132 -4.10 -11.66 -9.18
N PRO A 133 -5.21 -11.14 -8.62
CA PRO A 133 -6.17 -10.43 -9.45
C PRO A 133 -5.55 -9.15 -10.02
N PRO A 134 -6.10 -8.59 -11.10
CA PRO A 134 -5.61 -7.32 -11.63
C PRO A 134 -5.65 -6.22 -10.57
N ALA A 135 -4.65 -5.34 -10.55
CA ALA A 135 -4.60 -4.23 -9.60
C ALA A 135 -5.71 -3.22 -9.88
N GLU A 136 -6.16 -2.53 -8.83
CA GLU A 136 -7.18 -1.49 -8.98
C GLU A 136 -6.73 -0.42 -9.97
N SER A 137 -5.44 -0.09 -9.97
CA SER A 137 -4.87 0.87 -10.91
C SER A 137 -5.00 0.45 -12.37
N ASP A 138 -5.10 -0.83 -12.67
CA ASP A 138 -5.30 -1.32 -14.04
C ASP A 138 -6.68 -0.95 -14.58
N PHE A 139 -7.69 -0.99 -13.74
CA PHE A 139 -9.04 -0.62 -14.13
C PHE A 139 -9.19 0.87 -14.35
N ARG A 140 -8.49 1.65 -13.55
CA ARG A 140 -8.54 3.11 -13.63
C ARG A 140 -8.03 3.63 -14.96
N THR A 141 -7.05 2.97 -15.54
CA THR A 141 -6.43 3.40 -16.79
C THR A 141 -7.46 3.61 -17.91
N LYS A 142 -8.47 2.76 -17.98
CA LYS A 142 -9.51 2.86 -19.02
C LYS A 142 -10.30 4.15 -18.91
N PHE A 143 -10.61 4.57 -17.70
CA PHE A 143 -11.39 5.79 -17.48
C PHE A 143 -10.56 7.03 -17.74
N ASP A 144 -9.29 7.00 -17.35
CA ASP A 144 -8.40 8.11 -17.59
C ASP A 144 -8.17 8.36 -19.09
N ASP A 145 -7.99 7.29 -19.84
CA ASP A 145 -7.77 7.39 -21.28
C ASP A 145 -8.98 7.96 -21.99
N SER A 146 -10.15 7.68 -21.47
CA SER A 146 -11.39 8.16 -22.05
C SER A 146 -11.54 9.67 -21.94
N GLY A 147 -11.09 10.27 -20.86
CA GLY A 147 -11.29 11.70 -20.59
C GLY A 147 -12.77 12.10 -20.51
N ALA A 148 -13.61 11.47 -21.28
CA ALA A 148 -15.03 11.79 -21.35
C ALA A 148 -15.76 11.51 -20.03
N PHE A 149 -15.26 10.60 -19.25
CA PHE A 149 -15.88 10.25 -17.99
C PHE A 149 -15.74 11.31 -16.91
N PHE A 150 -14.84 12.24 -17.12
CA PHE A 150 -14.52 13.25 -16.12
C PHE A 150 -14.98 14.63 -16.53
N ASN A 151 -15.71 14.71 -17.58
CA ASN A 151 -16.22 15.97 -18.10
C ASN A 151 -17.59 16.30 -17.56
#